data_410271e0b40bf5a3b3947bdc565d323c
#
_entry.id   410271e0b40bf5a3b3947bdc565d323c
#
_cell.length_a   1.000
_cell.length_b   1.000
_cell.length_c   1.000
_cell.angle_alpha   90.00
_cell.angle_beta   90.00
_cell.angle_gamma   90.00
#
_symmetry.space_group_name_H-M   'P 1'
#
loop_
_entity.id
_entity.type
_entity.pdbx_description
1 polymer ?
#
loop_
_entity_poly.entity_id
_entity_poly.type
_entity_poly.pdbx_seq_one_letter_code
_entity_poly.pdbx_strand_id
1 'polypeptide(L)'
;TSLTVPGIRYVVDAGLARVKRYSYRNKVEQLQIEAISQAAANQRAGRCGRVANGICVRLYDEKDFAGRPRFTDPEILRSSLAGVILRMKALHLGLVEDFPFLEPPPRKAVADGYALLAELGAVDEANELTPIGKELSRLPLDPRVGRMILEARLRESLAEVLVIASALSVQDVRDRPLDQQQNADEKHKKFDDEKSEFMGYLKLWKWIEEGRGVHGHAGAKQQQVDTHKLSNRQQEQRLRESFVNPRRVREWRDIHTQLQTVVAENNWRVNGTPATYEQ
;
A
#
# COMPACT_ATOMS: atom_id res chain seq x y z
N THR A 1 10.18 -5.54 -12.04
CA THR A 1 10.59 -6.23 -13.28
C THR A 1 9.44 -6.49 -14.26
N SER A 2 8.26 -5.96 -14.00
CA SER A 2 7.09 -6.11 -14.88
C SER A 2 7.14 -5.22 -16.13
N LEU A 3 7.93 -4.14 -16.12
CA LEU A 3 8.05 -3.23 -17.27
C LEU A 3 8.89 -3.85 -18.38
N THR A 4 8.36 -3.79 -19.60
CA THR A 4 9.09 -4.11 -20.81
C THR A 4 9.63 -2.81 -21.41
N VAL A 5 10.95 -2.68 -21.44
CA VAL A 5 11.63 -1.55 -22.11
C VAL A 5 12.13 -2.06 -23.44
N PRO A 6 11.71 -1.46 -24.57
CA PRO A 6 12.18 -1.87 -25.90
C PRO A 6 13.69 -1.64 -26.06
N GLY A 7 14.35 -2.52 -26.81
CA GLY A 7 15.75 -2.34 -27.21
C GLY A 7 16.80 -2.62 -26.15
N ILE A 8 16.43 -3.15 -24.97
CA ILE A 8 17.42 -3.55 -23.95
C ILE A 8 18.27 -4.70 -24.47
N ARG A 9 19.59 -4.50 -24.47
CA ARG A 9 20.62 -5.48 -24.85
C ARG A 9 21.45 -5.97 -23.67
N TYR A 10 21.47 -5.20 -22.58
CA TYR A 10 22.30 -5.50 -21.42
C TYR A 10 21.46 -5.43 -20.15
N VAL A 11 21.67 -6.41 -19.26
CA VAL A 11 21.09 -6.43 -17.90
C VAL A 11 22.23 -6.58 -16.91
N VAL A 12 22.27 -5.73 -15.89
CA VAL A 12 23.14 -5.90 -14.72
C VAL A 12 22.24 -6.30 -13.55
N ASP A 13 22.44 -7.50 -13.01
CA ASP A 13 21.61 -8.07 -11.95
C ASP A 13 22.40 -8.17 -10.64
N ALA A 14 22.03 -7.34 -9.66
CA ALA A 14 22.60 -7.39 -8.31
C ALA A 14 22.12 -8.59 -7.49
N GLY A 15 21.18 -9.39 -7.99
CA GLY A 15 20.68 -10.58 -7.32
C GLY A 15 19.80 -10.33 -6.11
N LEU A 16 19.40 -9.10 -5.86
CA LEU A 16 18.60 -8.70 -4.70
C LEU A 16 17.22 -8.15 -5.12
N ALA A 17 16.22 -8.34 -4.27
CA ALA A 17 14.92 -7.71 -4.39
C ALA A 17 14.41 -7.24 -3.03
N ARG A 18 13.54 -6.22 -3.05
CA ARG A 18 12.71 -5.89 -1.88
C ARG A 18 11.48 -6.78 -1.93
N VAL A 19 11.32 -7.61 -0.93
CA VAL A 19 10.23 -8.57 -0.81
C VAL A 19 9.37 -8.19 0.39
N LYS A 20 8.07 -8.14 0.17
CA LYS A 20 7.09 -7.89 1.22
C LYS A 20 6.91 -9.18 2.01
N ARG A 21 7.19 -9.14 3.31
CA ARG A 21 7.00 -10.27 4.22
C ARG A 21 6.22 -9.83 5.45
N TYR A 22 5.28 -10.65 5.86
CA TYR A 22 4.53 -10.45 7.10
C TYR A 22 5.33 -10.98 8.29
N SER A 23 5.54 -10.12 9.27
CA SER A 23 6.17 -10.49 10.55
C SER A 23 5.10 -10.92 11.55
N TYR A 24 5.01 -12.21 11.83
CA TYR A 24 4.10 -12.75 12.84
C TYR A 24 4.38 -12.23 14.25
N ARG A 25 5.62 -11.85 14.54
CA ARG A 25 6.02 -11.29 15.84
C ARG A 25 5.50 -9.86 16.03
N ASN A 26 5.68 -9.04 15.00
CA ASN A 26 5.33 -7.62 15.06
C ASN A 26 3.95 -7.33 14.47
N LYS A 27 3.30 -8.34 13.86
CA LYS A 27 2.01 -8.26 13.18
C LYS A 27 1.94 -7.15 12.11
N VAL A 28 3.06 -6.88 11.44
CA VAL A 28 3.20 -5.88 10.39
C VAL A 28 3.85 -6.46 9.14
N GLU A 29 3.54 -5.89 7.99
CA GLU A 29 4.23 -6.17 6.75
C GLU A 29 5.50 -5.34 6.65
N GLN A 30 6.61 -6.00 6.31
CA GLN A 30 7.93 -5.39 6.19
C GLN A 30 8.50 -5.62 4.79
N LEU A 31 9.16 -4.62 4.23
CA LEU A 31 9.95 -4.76 3.02
C LEU A 31 11.37 -5.18 3.41
N GLN A 32 11.69 -6.43 3.15
CA GLN A 32 13.03 -6.99 3.39
C GLN A 32 13.82 -7.06 2.09
N ILE A 33 15.12 -6.80 2.17
CA ILE A 33 16.02 -7.00 1.03
C ILE A 33 16.52 -8.43 1.09
N GLU A 34 16.19 -9.22 0.07
CA GLU A 34 16.51 -10.64 0.00
C GLU A 34 17.16 -11.02 -1.32
N ALA A 35 17.92 -12.11 -1.32
CA ALA A 35 18.39 -12.73 -2.55
C ALA A 35 17.21 -13.24 -3.37
N ILE A 36 17.21 -12.98 -4.67
CA ILE A 36 16.16 -13.47 -5.58
C ILE A 36 16.33 -14.95 -5.88
N SER A 37 15.25 -15.63 -6.22
CA SER A 37 15.27 -17.00 -6.69
C SER A 37 15.98 -17.15 -8.05
N GLN A 38 16.38 -18.39 -8.41
CA GLN A 38 16.94 -18.69 -9.73
C GLN A 38 15.96 -18.31 -10.84
N ALA A 39 14.67 -18.60 -10.69
CA ALA A 39 13.64 -18.25 -11.67
C ALA A 39 13.53 -16.72 -11.86
N ALA A 40 13.57 -15.94 -10.77
CA ALA A 40 13.56 -14.49 -10.85
C ALA A 40 14.81 -13.93 -11.53
N ALA A 41 16.00 -14.51 -11.25
CA ALA A 41 17.25 -14.14 -11.92
C ALA A 41 17.19 -14.43 -13.42
N ASN A 42 16.68 -15.60 -13.81
CA ASN A 42 16.49 -15.96 -15.21
C ASN A 42 15.46 -15.07 -15.91
N GLN A 43 14.37 -14.69 -15.21
CA GLN A 43 13.39 -13.73 -15.72
C GLN A 43 14.02 -12.35 -15.97
N ARG A 44 14.91 -11.89 -15.08
CA ARG A 44 15.66 -10.64 -15.28
C ARG A 44 16.59 -10.74 -16.49
N ALA A 45 17.36 -11.84 -16.60
CA ALA A 45 18.22 -12.10 -17.76
C ALA A 45 17.43 -12.10 -19.07
N GLY A 46 16.25 -12.71 -19.09
CA GLY A 46 15.37 -12.73 -20.26
C GLY A 46 14.92 -11.36 -20.77
N ARG A 47 15.13 -10.28 -20.00
CA ARG A 47 14.77 -8.92 -20.45
C ARG A 47 15.65 -8.40 -21.59
N CYS A 48 16.93 -8.77 -21.64
CA CYS A 48 17.83 -8.37 -22.72
C CYS A 48 17.73 -9.26 -23.97
N GLY A 49 17.07 -10.42 -23.88
CA GLY A 49 16.92 -11.40 -24.95
C GLY A 49 15.60 -11.35 -25.74
N ARG A 50 14.77 -10.31 -25.59
CA ARG A 50 13.42 -10.29 -26.18
C ARG A 50 13.38 -9.97 -27.68
N VAL A 51 14.27 -9.11 -28.16
CA VAL A 51 14.27 -8.61 -29.54
C VAL A 51 15.49 -9.14 -30.31
N ALA A 52 16.58 -9.36 -29.61
CA ALA A 52 17.83 -9.89 -30.16
C ALA A 52 18.68 -10.45 -29.01
N ASN A 53 19.79 -11.12 -29.35
CA ASN A 53 20.73 -11.63 -28.36
C ASN A 53 21.21 -10.50 -27.44
N GLY A 54 21.18 -10.74 -26.11
CA GLY A 54 21.60 -9.81 -25.10
C GLY A 54 22.55 -10.47 -24.10
N ILE A 55 23.14 -9.64 -23.24
CA ILE A 55 24.11 -10.08 -22.22
C ILE A 55 23.55 -9.69 -20.86
N CYS A 56 23.53 -10.67 -19.93
CA CYS A 56 23.21 -10.43 -18.53
C CYS A 56 24.47 -10.64 -17.68
N VAL A 57 24.87 -9.59 -16.96
CA VAL A 57 25.97 -9.64 -16.01
C VAL A 57 25.38 -9.76 -14.61
N ARG A 58 25.67 -10.87 -13.92
CA ARG A 58 25.28 -11.11 -12.53
C ARG A 58 26.41 -10.66 -11.61
N LEU A 59 26.08 -9.82 -10.62
CA LEU A 59 27.03 -9.31 -9.61
C LEU A 59 27.16 -10.26 -8.41
N TYR A 60 26.97 -11.53 -8.61
CA TYR A 60 27.11 -12.61 -7.63
C TYR A 60 27.61 -13.87 -8.34
N ASP A 61 28.28 -14.75 -7.58
CA ASP A 61 28.94 -15.90 -8.18
C ASP A 61 27.99 -17.03 -8.55
N GLU A 62 28.50 -17.99 -9.31
CA GLU A 62 27.75 -19.13 -9.81
C GLU A 62 27.32 -20.08 -8.67
N LYS A 63 28.15 -20.20 -7.60
CA LYS A 63 27.83 -21.03 -6.44
C LYS A 63 26.68 -20.43 -5.65
N ASP A 64 26.68 -19.11 -5.45
CA ASP A 64 25.56 -18.39 -4.83
C ASP A 64 24.29 -18.60 -5.68
N PHE A 65 24.35 -18.43 -7.00
CA PHE A 65 23.19 -18.68 -7.86
C PHE A 65 22.67 -20.11 -7.73
N ALA A 66 23.56 -21.11 -7.77
CA ALA A 66 23.18 -22.51 -7.67
C ALA A 66 22.56 -22.88 -6.29
N GLY A 67 23.01 -22.21 -5.23
CA GLY A 67 22.48 -22.39 -3.87
C GLY A 67 21.15 -21.70 -3.60
N ARG A 68 20.67 -20.83 -4.49
CA ARG A 68 19.41 -20.11 -4.30
C ARG A 68 18.18 -20.98 -4.52
N PRO A 69 17.04 -20.69 -3.85
CA PRO A 69 15.78 -21.35 -4.12
C PRO A 69 15.44 -21.30 -5.62
N ARG A 70 14.89 -22.40 -6.14
CA ARG A 70 14.51 -22.47 -7.56
C ARG A 70 13.42 -21.45 -7.92
N PHE A 71 12.43 -21.30 -7.05
CA PHE A 71 11.31 -20.36 -7.21
C PHE A 71 11.17 -19.45 -6.00
N THR A 72 10.53 -18.30 -6.19
CA THR A 72 10.15 -17.40 -5.09
C THR A 72 8.94 -17.98 -4.36
N ASP A 73 8.92 -17.87 -3.03
CA ASP A 73 7.77 -18.29 -2.22
C ASP A 73 6.48 -17.65 -2.76
N PRO A 74 5.38 -18.40 -2.86
CA PRO A 74 4.06 -17.85 -3.18
C PRO A 74 3.65 -16.75 -2.19
N GLU A 75 2.85 -15.81 -2.64
CA GLU A 75 2.40 -14.69 -1.79
C GLU A 75 1.66 -15.17 -0.53
N ILE A 76 0.88 -16.24 -0.65
CA ILE A 76 0.13 -16.83 0.46
C ILE A 76 1.03 -17.28 1.62
N LEU A 77 2.30 -17.61 1.37
CA LEU A 77 3.25 -18.04 2.41
C LEU A 77 3.98 -16.87 3.08
N ARG A 78 3.89 -15.66 2.54
CA ARG A 78 4.66 -14.50 3.00
C ARG A 78 3.83 -13.27 3.39
N SER A 79 2.52 -13.31 3.20
CA SER A 79 1.57 -12.24 3.53
C SER A 79 0.66 -12.61 4.70
N SER A 80 0.02 -11.61 5.32
CA SER A 80 -1.06 -11.88 6.29
C SER A 80 -2.22 -12.60 5.60
N LEU A 81 -2.76 -13.61 6.24
CA LEU A 81 -3.89 -14.37 5.71
C LEU A 81 -5.25 -13.77 6.07
N ALA A 82 -5.32 -12.75 6.93
CA ALA A 82 -6.59 -12.17 7.36
C ALA A 82 -7.50 -11.76 6.18
N GLY A 83 -6.94 -11.06 5.18
CA GLY A 83 -7.69 -10.67 4.00
C GLY A 83 -8.14 -11.85 3.12
N VAL A 84 -7.32 -12.90 3.04
CA VAL A 84 -7.65 -14.14 2.30
C VAL A 84 -8.79 -14.87 3.01
N ILE A 85 -8.67 -15.10 4.31
CA ILE A 85 -9.70 -15.75 5.14
C ILE A 85 -11.03 -15.00 5.03
N LEU A 86 -10.99 -13.69 5.18
CA LEU A 86 -12.17 -12.82 5.11
C LEU A 86 -12.92 -12.97 3.79
N ARG A 87 -12.18 -12.98 2.67
CA ARG A 87 -12.75 -13.15 1.33
C ARG A 87 -13.27 -14.56 1.09
N MET A 88 -12.53 -15.59 1.52
CA MET A 88 -12.97 -16.98 1.38
C MET A 88 -14.28 -17.21 2.13
N LYS A 89 -14.41 -16.70 3.36
CA LYS A 89 -15.66 -16.78 4.12
C LYS A 89 -16.81 -16.03 3.45
N ALA A 90 -16.55 -14.82 2.94
CA ALA A 90 -17.58 -14.04 2.24
C ALA A 90 -18.05 -14.69 0.92
N LEU A 91 -17.18 -15.44 0.26
CA LEU A 91 -17.46 -16.19 -0.97
C LEU A 91 -17.95 -17.63 -0.71
N HIS A 92 -18.09 -18.04 0.56
CA HIS A 92 -18.50 -19.38 0.96
C HIS A 92 -17.63 -20.50 0.38
N LEU A 93 -16.28 -20.27 0.32
CA LEU A 93 -15.31 -21.24 -0.23
C LEU A 93 -14.87 -22.32 0.78
N GLY A 94 -15.49 -22.38 1.95
CA GLY A 94 -15.13 -23.32 3.01
C GLY A 94 -14.00 -22.81 3.91
N LEU A 95 -13.40 -23.74 4.65
CA LEU A 95 -12.27 -23.45 5.53
C LEU A 95 -10.98 -23.33 4.73
N VAL A 96 -10.08 -22.47 5.20
CA VAL A 96 -8.75 -22.28 4.57
C VAL A 96 -7.95 -23.58 4.63
N GLU A 97 -8.09 -24.34 5.71
CA GLU A 97 -7.40 -25.59 5.95
C GLU A 97 -7.80 -26.70 4.97
N ASP A 98 -9.04 -26.67 4.50
CA ASP A 98 -9.62 -27.68 3.61
C ASP A 98 -9.52 -27.28 2.14
N PHE A 99 -9.14 -26.03 1.85
CA PHE A 99 -9.06 -25.53 0.49
C PHE A 99 -7.84 -26.12 -0.25
N PRO A 100 -7.98 -26.62 -1.48
CA PRO A 100 -6.93 -27.30 -2.22
C PRO A 100 -5.88 -26.33 -2.78
N PHE A 101 -5.13 -25.68 -1.91
CA PHE A 101 -4.00 -24.86 -2.33
C PHE A 101 -2.89 -25.73 -2.91
N LEU A 102 -2.18 -25.25 -3.93
CA LEU A 102 -0.98 -25.89 -4.45
C LEU A 102 0.11 -26.03 -3.37
N GLU A 103 0.27 -24.97 -2.59
CA GLU A 103 1.11 -24.93 -1.39
C GLU A 103 0.28 -24.39 -0.23
N PRO A 104 -0.18 -25.24 0.68
CA PRO A 104 -1.05 -24.84 1.77
C PRO A 104 -0.31 -23.91 2.75
N PRO A 105 -0.98 -22.87 3.26
CA PRO A 105 -0.38 -22.00 4.25
C PRO A 105 -0.13 -22.73 5.58
N PRO A 106 0.91 -22.35 6.33
CA PRO A 106 1.17 -22.92 7.65
C PRO A 106 -0.01 -22.68 8.60
N ARG A 107 -0.35 -23.67 9.43
CA ARG A 107 -1.43 -23.56 10.44
C ARG A 107 -1.28 -22.32 11.33
N LYS A 108 -0.05 -21.96 11.70
CA LYS A 108 0.24 -20.75 12.48
C LYS A 108 -0.21 -19.47 11.74
N ALA A 109 -0.01 -19.40 10.44
CA ALA A 109 -0.43 -18.24 9.63
C ALA A 109 -1.95 -18.13 9.55
N VAL A 110 -2.65 -19.26 9.46
CA VAL A 110 -4.12 -19.31 9.48
C VAL A 110 -4.65 -18.86 10.83
N ALA A 111 -4.10 -19.40 11.93
CA ALA A 111 -4.49 -19.00 13.29
C ALA A 111 -4.25 -17.51 13.56
N ASP A 112 -3.11 -16.97 13.11
CA ASP A 112 -2.80 -15.53 13.24
C ASP A 112 -3.77 -14.67 12.41
N GLY A 113 -4.17 -15.15 11.24
CA GLY A 113 -5.18 -14.48 10.40
C GLY A 113 -6.56 -14.41 11.08
N TYR A 114 -7.03 -15.50 11.68
CA TYR A 114 -8.26 -15.52 12.46
C TYR A 114 -8.17 -14.65 13.71
N ALA A 115 -7.04 -14.70 14.44
CA ALA A 115 -6.82 -13.85 15.60
C ALA A 115 -6.93 -12.35 15.26
N LEU A 116 -6.35 -11.92 14.12
CA LEU A 116 -6.49 -10.57 13.64
C LEU A 116 -7.95 -10.22 13.27
N LEU A 117 -8.66 -11.11 12.58
CA LEU A 117 -10.07 -10.88 12.25
C LEU A 117 -10.96 -10.79 13.48
N ALA A 118 -10.69 -11.59 14.51
CA ALA A 118 -11.39 -11.50 15.80
C ALA A 118 -11.10 -10.18 16.52
N GLU A 119 -9.83 -9.74 16.55
CA GLU A 119 -9.41 -8.43 17.08
C GLU A 119 -10.15 -7.26 16.41
N LEU A 120 -10.35 -7.35 15.08
CA LEU A 120 -11.08 -6.35 14.31
C LEU A 120 -12.62 -6.46 14.45
N GLY A 121 -13.11 -7.48 15.15
CA GLY A 121 -14.54 -7.78 15.26
C GLY A 121 -15.16 -8.28 13.94
N ALA A 122 -14.35 -8.78 13.01
CA ALA A 122 -14.79 -9.27 11.72
C ALA A 122 -15.32 -10.70 11.76
N VAL A 123 -14.89 -11.51 12.73
CA VAL A 123 -15.40 -12.85 13.02
C VAL A 123 -15.78 -12.96 14.49
N ASP A 124 -16.73 -13.84 14.79
CA ASP A 124 -17.16 -14.20 16.14
C ASP A 124 -16.33 -15.37 16.73
N GLU A 125 -16.70 -15.84 17.92
CA GLU A 125 -16.03 -16.94 18.60
C GLU A 125 -16.08 -18.27 17.81
N ALA A 126 -17.09 -18.46 16.95
CA ALA A 126 -17.21 -19.59 16.07
C ALA A 126 -16.46 -19.37 14.72
N ASN A 127 -15.68 -18.31 14.62
CA ASN A 127 -15.03 -17.86 13.38
C ASN A 127 -15.98 -17.56 12.22
N GLU A 128 -17.26 -17.26 12.48
CA GLU A 128 -18.21 -16.84 11.46
C GLU A 128 -18.21 -15.32 11.26
N LEU A 129 -18.56 -14.88 10.04
CA LEU A 129 -18.56 -13.46 9.70
C LEU A 129 -19.61 -12.68 10.49
N THR A 130 -19.15 -11.69 11.23
CA THR A 130 -20.01 -10.68 11.84
C THR A 130 -20.55 -9.70 10.78
N PRO A 131 -21.50 -8.81 11.12
CA PRO A 131 -21.89 -7.69 10.23
C PRO A 131 -20.69 -6.84 9.79
N ILE A 132 -19.74 -6.55 10.71
CA ILE A 132 -18.48 -5.84 10.41
C ILE A 132 -17.64 -6.63 9.40
N GLY A 133 -17.50 -7.95 9.59
CA GLY A 133 -16.76 -8.81 8.67
C GLY A 133 -17.36 -8.81 7.26
N LYS A 134 -18.68 -8.83 7.14
CA LYS A 134 -19.38 -8.73 5.85
C LYS A 134 -19.14 -7.38 5.16
N GLU A 135 -19.12 -6.27 5.89
CA GLU A 135 -18.79 -4.96 5.32
C GLU A 135 -17.31 -4.90 4.91
N LEU A 136 -16.39 -5.36 5.77
CA LEU A 136 -14.95 -5.39 5.48
C LEU A 136 -14.62 -6.22 4.24
N SER A 137 -15.30 -7.34 4.02
CA SER A 137 -15.05 -8.21 2.87
C SER A 137 -15.31 -7.55 1.51
N ARG A 138 -16.13 -6.50 1.48
CA ARG A 138 -16.44 -5.73 0.26
C ARG A 138 -15.40 -4.67 -0.06
N LEU A 139 -14.54 -4.32 0.92
CA LEU A 139 -13.50 -3.31 0.72
C LEU A 139 -12.26 -3.95 0.08
N PRO A 140 -11.73 -3.39 -1.02
CA PRO A 140 -10.52 -3.90 -1.68
C PRO A 140 -9.25 -3.46 -0.94
N LEU A 141 -9.23 -3.59 0.40
CA LEU A 141 -8.19 -3.07 1.28
C LEU A 141 -7.72 -4.13 2.27
N ASP A 142 -6.59 -3.84 2.92
CA ASP A 142 -6.20 -4.55 4.13
C ASP A 142 -7.31 -4.43 5.19
N PRO A 143 -7.67 -5.52 5.90
CA PRO A 143 -8.76 -5.51 6.88
C PRO A 143 -8.62 -4.44 7.98
N ARG A 144 -7.38 -4.13 8.42
CA ARG A 144 -7.13 -3.08 9.41
C ARG A 144 -7.50 -1.70 8.87
N VAL A 145 -7.06 -1.41 7.64
CA VAL A 145 -7.36 -0.14 6.97
C VAL A 145 -8.86 -0.03 6.70
N GLY A 146 -9.48 -1.12 6.25
CA GLY A 146 -10.93 -1.20 6.09
C GLY A 146 -11.68 -0.92 7.40
N ARG A 147 -11.21 -1.47 8.54
CA ARG A 147 -11.81 -1.25 9.86
C ARG A 147 -11.75 0.21 10.29
N MET A 148 -10.63 0.91 9.99
CA MET A 148 -10.51 2.36 10.22
C MET A 148 -11.61 3.14 9.48
N ILE A 149 -11.86 2.80 8.21
CA ILE A 149 -12.90 3.45 7.39
C ILE A 149 -14.30 3.20 7.95
N LEU A 150 -14.60 1.97 8.39
CA LEU A 150 -15.89 1.67 8.99
C LEU A 150 -16.11 2.44 10.30
N GLU A 151 -15.09 2.57 11.14
CA GLU A 151 -15.17 3.35 12.38
C GLU A 151 -15.32 4.85 12.09
N ALA A 152 -14.57 5.38 11.12
CA ALA A 152 -14.65 6.78 10.73
C ALA A 152 -16.03 7.20 10.23
N ARG A 153 -16.76 6.28 9.57
CA ARG A 153 -18.15 6.50 9.18
C ARG A 153 -19.05 6.76 10.40
N LEU A 154 -18.84 6.01 11.47
CA LEU A 154 -19.63 6.15 12.72
C LEU A 154 -19.27 7.42 13.48
N ARG A 155 -18.02 7.89 13.35
CA ARG A 155 -17.51 9.07 14.05
C ARG A 155 -17.56 10.35 13.22
N GLU A 156 -18.21 10.32 12.07
CA GLU A 156 -18.30 11.48 11.16
C GLU A 156 -16.94 12.08 10.77
N SER A 157 -15.91 11.24 10.62
CA SER A 157 -14.53 11.60 10.21
C SER A 157 -14.08 10.89 8.93
N LEU A 158 -15.05 10.46 8.12
CA LEU A 158 -14.77 9.63 6.95
C LEU A 158 -13.90 10.34 5.91
N ALA A 159 -14.09 11.65 5.71
CA ALA A 159 -13.31 12.44 4.76
C ALA A 159 -11.81 12.40 5.06
N GLU A 160 -11.44 12.61 6.31
CA GLU A 160 -10.06 12.61 6.79
C GLU A 160 -9.46 11.22 6.76
N VAL A 161 -10.21 10.24 7.24
CA VAL A 161 -9.72 8.85 7.29
C VAL A 161 -9.55 8.25 5.90
N LEU A 162 -10.32 8.64 4.90
CA LEU A 162 -10.07 8.23 3.50
C LEU A 162 -8.70 8.72 3.00
N VAL A 163 -8.29 9.93 3.35
CA VAL A 163 -6.95 10.46 3.05
C VAL A 163 -5.88 9.62 3.74
N ILE A 164 -6.04 9.35 5.04
CA ILE A 164 -5.09 8.56 5.84
C ILE A 164 -5.03 7.11 5.32
N ALA A 165 -6.17 6.46 5.12
CA ALA A 165 -6.26 5.09 4.63
C ALA A 165 -5.61 4.91 3.25
N SER A 166 -5.80 5.86 2.35
CA SER A 166 -5.14 5.85 1.05
C SER A 166 -3.63 6.07 1.15
N ALA A 167 -3.17 6.93 2.08
CA ALA A 167 -1.74 7.11 2.36
C ALA A 167 -1.08 5.82 2.88
N LEU A 168 -1.74 5.13 3.81
CA LEU A 168 -1.27 3.86 4.37
C LEU A 168 -1.26 2.71 3.35
N SER A 169 -2.01 2.84 2.26
CA SER A 169 -2.11 1.82 1.22
C SER A 169 -1.05 1.95 0.12
N VAL A 170 -0.25 3.00 0.13
CA VAL A 170 0.85 3.25 -0.80
C VAL A 170 2.18 3.36 -0.06
N GLN A 171 3.28 3.34 -0.81
CA GLN A 171 4.58 3.66 -0.22
C GLN A 171 4.60 5.14 0.18
N ASP A 172 5.19 5.46 1.36
CA ASP A 172 5.30 6.84 1.84
C ASP A 172 5.80 7.76 0.71
N VAL A 173 5.07 8.84 0.50
CA VAL A 173 5.37 9.80 -0.57
C VAL A 173 6.57 10.68 -0.24
N ARG A 174 6.99 10.73 1.01
CA ARG A 174 8.17 11.47 1.48
C ARG A 174 9.42 10.70 1.10
N ASP A 175 10.31 11.30 0.32
CA ASP A 175 11.62 10.74 -0.01
C ASP A 175 12.66 11.25 1.02
N ARG A 176 13.53 10.36 1.44
CA ARG A 176 14.62 10.67 2.38
C ARG A 176 15.94 10.09 1.86
N PRO A 177 16.56 10.75 0.84
CA PRO A 177 17.81 10.29 0.25
C PRO A 177 18.93 10.26 1.29
N LEU A 178 19.80 9.26 1.23
CA LEU A 178 20.88 9.06 2.21
C LEU A 178 21.86 10.24 2.30
N ASP A 179 22.10 10.89 1.17
CA ASP A 179 22.99 12.05 1.02
C ASP A 179 22.35 13.38 1.42
N GLN A 180 21.03 13.44 1.61
CA GLN A 180 20.26 14.67 1.88
C GLN A 180 19.24 14.51 3.02
N GLN A 181 19.49 13.59 3.95
CA GLN A 181 18.52 13.28 5.02
C GLN A 181 18.12 14.49 5.85
N GLN A 182 19.09 15.29 6.30
CA GLN A 182 18.82 16.49 7.12
C GLN A 182 17.96 17.51 6.38
N ASN A 183 18.27 17.77 5.10
CA ASN A 183 17.50 18.71 4.29
C ASN A 183 16.07 18.20 4.04
N ALA A 184 15.91 16.90 3.78
CA ALA A 184 14.60 16.28 3.65
C ALA A 184 13.78 16.40 4.95
N ASP A 185 14.40 16.07 6.11
CA ASP A 185 13.75 16.17 7.40
C ASP A 185 13.31 17.61 7.72
N GLU A 186 14.14 18.61 7.42
CA GLU A 186 13.77 20.04 7.58
C GLU A 186 12.57 20.41 6.70
N LYS A 187 12.54 19.96 5.45
CA LYS A 187 11.42 20.22 4.54
C LYS A 187 10.13 19.52 4.97
N HIS A 188 10.24 18.36 5.64
CA HIS A 188 9.09 17.61 6.11
C HIS A 188 8.52 18.11 7.43
N LYS A 189 9.30 18.81 8.28
CA LYS A 189 8.86 19.36 9.57
C LYS A 189 7.55 20.14 9.51
N LYS A 190 7.29 20.84 8.41
CA LYS A 190 6.02 21.58 8.20
C LYS A 190 4.76 20.70 8.19
N PHE A 191 4.95 19.38 8.00
CA PHE A 191 3.88 18.39 8.00
C PHE A 191 3.77 17.65 9.33
N ASP A 192 4.77 17.79 10.22
CA ASP A 192 4.76 17.10 11.50
C ASP A 192 3.63 17.59 12.39
N ASP A 193 3.17 16.69 13.25
CA ASP A 193 2.20 16.97 14.29
C ASP A 193 2.66 16.31 15.59
N GLU A 194 2.57 17.06 16.70
CA GLU A 194 3.07 16.60 18.00
C GLU A 194 2.29 15.43 18.59
N LYS A 195 1.03 15.27 18.18
CA LYS A 195 0.11 14.31 18.77
C LYS A 195 -0.10 13.07 17.92
N SER A 196 0.01 13.21 16.58
CA SER A 196 -0.31 12.09 15.67
C SER A 196 0.36 12.22 14.32
N GLU A 197 1.06 11.17 13.91
CA GLU A 197 1.59 11.05 12.55
C GLU A 197 0.50 11.07 11.47
N PHE A 198 -0.72 10.64 11.80
CA PHE A 198 -1.86 10.67 10.86
C PHE A 198 -2.25 12.11 10.49
N MET A 199 -2.15 13.05 11.42
CA MET A 199 -2.35 14.47 11.14
C MET A 199 -1.32 15.00 10.13
N GLY A 200 -0.12 14.44 10.12
CA GLY A 200 0.92 14.73 9.13
C GLY A 200 0.46 14.42 7.70
N TYR A 201 -0.23 13.30 7.49
CA TYR A 201 -0.82 12.96 6.17
C TYR A 201 -1.88 13.97 5.75
N LEU A 202 -2.73 14.43 6.67
CA LEU A 202 -3.76 15.43 6.36
C LEU A 202 -3.14 16.79 5.98
N LYS A 203 -2.11 17.24 6.73
CA LYS A 203 -1.36 18.47 6.41
C LYS A 203 -0.68 18.37 5.05
N LEU A 204 -0.04 17.24 4.78
CA LEU A 204 0.63 16.99 3.50
C LEU A 204 -0.36 16.93 2.34
N TRP A 205 -1.49 16.25 2.51
CA TRP A 205 -2.56 16.19 1.51
C TRP A 205 -3.09 17.58 1.18
N LYS A 206 -3.43 18.36 2.20
CA LYS A 206 -3.90 19.73 2.04
C LYS A 206 -2.90 20.57 1.26
N TRP A 207 -1.63 20.50 1.63
CA TRP A 207 -0.56 21.21 0.93
C TRP A 207 -0.42 20.80 -0.55
N ILE A 208 -0.57 19.50 -0.86
CA ILE A 208 -0.55 19.01 -2.24
C ILE A 208 -1.73 19.57 -3.04
N GLU A 209 -2.93 19.50 -2.48
CA GLU A 209 -4.16 19.94 -3.16
C GLU A 209 -4.22 21.47 -3.34
N GLU A 210 -3.72 22.26 -2.38
CA GLU A 210 -3.57 23.71 -2.52
C GLU A 210 -2.74 24.08 -3.76
N GLY A 211 -1.63 23.41 -4.02
CA GLY A 211 -0.83 23.63 -5.23
C GLY A 211 -1.57 23.30 -6.53
N ARG A 212 -2.67 22.57 -6.45
CA ARG A 212 -3.56 22.27 -7.58
C ARG A 212 -4.75 23.21 -7.69
N GLY A 213 -4.83 24.21 -6.80
CA GLY A 213 -5.95 25.13 -6.72
C GLY A 213 -7.21 24.51 -6.11
N VAL A 214 -7.06 23.43 -5.34
CA VAL A 214 -8.16 22.83 -4.58
C VAL A 214 -8.05 23.32 -3.14
N HIS A 215 -9.00 24.15 -2.72
CA HIS A 215 -9.10 24.66 -1.36
C HIS A 215 -10.35 24.09 -0.71
N GLY A 216 -10.23 23.68 0.53
CA GLY A 216 -11.37 23.19 1.31
C GLY A 216 -11.08 21.90 2.07
N HIS A 217 -12.12 21.43 2.74
CA HIS A 217 -12.11 20.17 3.46
C HIS A 217 -12.23 18.97 2.50
N ALA A 218 -11.59 17.85 2.80
CA ALA A 218 -11.58 16.65 1.95
C ALA A 218 -12.97 16.09 1.61
N GLY A 219 -13.99 16.36 2.44
CA GLY A 219 -15.40 15.99 2.24
C GLY A 219 -16.28 17.06 1.57
N ALA A 220 -15.78 18.28 1.41
CA ALA A 220 -16.56 19.34 0.76
C ALA A 220 -16.65 19.12 -0.74
N LYS A 221 -17.84 19.34 -1.32
CA LYS A 221 -17.98 19.44 -2.78
C LYS A 221 -17.04 20.52 -3.26
N GLN A 222 -16.22 20.22 -4.28
CA GLN A 222 -15.22 21.13 -4.87
C GLN A 222 -15.83 22.53 -5.06
N GLN A 223 -15.47 23.46 -4.22
CA GLN A 223 -15.82 24.86 -4.36
C GLN A 223 -14.57 25.66 -4.64
N GLN A 224 -14.61 26.38 -5.76
CA GLN A 224 -13.67 27.37 -6.29
C GLN A 224 -12.31 26.83 -6.76
N VAL A 225 -12.18 26.84 -8.08
CA VAL A 225 -10.87 26.82 -8.75
C VAL A 225 -10.29 28.22 -8.62
N ASP A 226 -9.27 28.36 -7.78
CA ASP A 226 -8.57 29.63 -7.60
C ASP A 226 -7.65 29.93 -8.79
N THR A 227 -7.45 31.19 -9.06
CA THR A 227 -6.60 31.73 -10.16
C THR A 227 -5.11 31.38 -10.00
N HIS A 228 -4.69 30.81 -8.87
CA HIS A 228 -3.31 30.45 -8.56
C HIS A 228 -2.96 28.96 -8.72
N LYS A 229 -3.73 28.22 -9.51
CA LYS A 229 -3.41 26.82 -9.82
C LYS A 229 -2.05 26.72 -10.50
N LEU A 230 -1.13 25.96 -9.89
CA LEU A 230 0.17 25.65 -10.49
C LEU A 230 -0.01 24.77 -11.75
N SER A 231 0.82 25.00 -12.76
CA SER A 231 0.92 24.04 -13.87
C SER A 231 1.45 22.68 -13.37
N ASN A 232 1.19 21.62 -14.12
CA ASN A 232 1.67 20.27 -13.75
C ASN A 232 3.19 20.24 -13.53
N ARG A 233 3.95 20.97 -14.35
CA ARG A 233 5.42 21.08 -14.23
C ARG A 233 5.82 21.81 -12.94
N GLN A 234 5.19 22.92 -12.63
CA GLN A 234 5.43 23.67 -11.39
C GLN A 234 5.05 22.86 -10.15
N GLN A 235 3.94 22.12 -10.22
CA GLN A 235 3.54 21.23 -9.14
C GLN A 235 4.55 20.09 -8.91
N GLU A 236 5.02 19.44 -9.98
CA GLU A 236 6.07 18.43 -9.86
C GLU A 236 7.38 18.99 -9.29
N GLN A 237 7.76 20.19 -9.72
CA GLN A 237 8.94 20.88 -9.18
C GLN A 237 8.78 21.17 -7.68
N ARG A 238 7.65 21.75 -7.27
CA ARG A 238 7.32 22.04 -5.86
C ARG A 238 7.38 20.78 -4.99
N LEU A 239 6.84 19.64 -5.49
CA LEU A 239 6.92 18.36 -4.79
C LEU A 239 8.38 17.92 -4.61
N ARG A 240 9.19 17.92 -5.69
CA ARG A 240 10.59 17.50 -5.67
C ARG A 240 11.45 18.36 -4.73
N GLU A 241 11.25 19.68 -4.74
CA GLU A 241 11.94 20.64 -3.85
C GLU A 241 11.62 20.43 -2.38
N SER A 242 10.49 19.79 -2.08
CA SER A 242 10.08 19.39 -0.73
C SER A 242 10.34 17.91 -0.42
N PHE A 243 11.14 17.20 -1.23
CA PHE A 243 11.39 15.76 -1.11
C PHE A 243 10.11 14.92 -1.05
N VAL A 244 9.12 15.31 -1.84
CA VAL A 244 7.87 14.57 -2.02
C VAL A 244 7.85 13.96 -3.40
N ASN A 245 7.66 12.64 -3.49
CA ASN A 245 7.74 11.88 -4.74
C ASN A 245 6.47 12.06 -5.58
N PRO A 246 6.54 12.71 -6.77
CA PRO A 246 5.36 13.00 -7.58
C PRO A 246 4.62 11.74 -8.06
N ARG A 247 5.34 10.64 -8.29
CA ARG A 247 4.74 9.39 -8.73
C ARG A 247 3.91 8.76 -7.60
N ARG A 248 4.47 8.69 -6.39
CA ARG A 248 3.74 8.16 -5.22
C ARG A 248 2.56 9.03 -4.84
N VAL A 249 2.65 10.35 -5.01
CA VAL A 249 1.52 11.27 -4.85
C VAL A 249 0.39 10.93 -5.83
N ARG A 250 0.70 10.59 -7.09
CA ARG A 250 -0.31 10.13 -8.04
C ARG A 250 -0.95 8.82 -7.58
N GLU A 251 -0.14 7.85 -7.18
CA GLU A 251 -0.63 6.56 -6.65
C GLU A 251 -1.53 6.77 -5.41
N TRP A 252 -1.15 7.65 -4.50
CA TRP A 252 -1.96 8.01 -3.33
C TRP A 252 -3.32 8.58 -3.73
N ARG A 253 -3.34 9.51 -4.68
CA ARG A 253 -4.57 10.11 -5.17
C ARG A 253 -5.47 9.12 -5.92
N ASP A 254 -4.88 8.23 -6.68
CA ASP A 254 -5.62 7.18 -7.39
C ASP A 254 -6.32 6.25 -6.38
N ILE A 255 -5.63 5.83 -5.32
CA ILE A 255 -6.24 5.04 -4.24
C ILE A 255 -7.33 5.84 -3.52
N HIS A 256 -7.08 7.11 -3.19
CA HIS A 256 -8.09 7.95 -2.56
C HIS A 256 -9.37 8.06 -3.41
N THR A 257 -9.23 8.25 -4.72
CA THR A 257 -10.36 8.29 -5.66
C THR A 257 -11.10 6.95 -5.71
N GLN A 258 -10.39 5.83 -5.72
CA GLN A 258 -10.99 4.49 -5.65
C GLN A 258 -11.80 4.30 -4.36
N LEU A 259 -11.26 4.74 -3.22
CA LEU A 259 -11.97 4.66 -1.94
C LEU A 259 -13.22 5.55 -1.93
N GLN A 260 -13.16 6.75 -2.51
CA GLN A 260 -14.34 7.60 -2.67
C GLN A 260 -15.42 6.92 -3.52
N THR A 261 -15.02 6.21 -4.58
CA THR A 261 -15.96 5.42 -5.41
C THR A 261 -16.65 4.34 -4.57
N VAL A 262 -15.88 3.57 -3.78
CA VAL A 262 -16.45 2.54 -2.88
C VAL A 262 -17.41 3.15 -1.88
N VAL A 263 -17.09 4.30 -1.32
CA VAL A 263 -17.97 5.04 -0.37
C VAL A 263 -19.27 5.46 -1.06
N ALA A 264 -19.18 5.98 -2.29
CA ALA A 264 -20.35 6.38 -3.08
C ALA A 264 -21.23 5.19 -3.47
N GLU A 265 -20.65 4.08 -3.92
CA GLU A 265 -21.35 2.85 -4.27
C GLU A 265 -22.10 2.23 -3.07
N ASN A 266 -21.56 2.38 -1.87
CA ASN A 266 -22.22 1.94 -0.63
C ASN A 266 -23.17 2.99 -0.04
N ASN A 267 -23.38 4.13 -0.69
CA ASN A 267 -24.20 5.24 -0.21
C ASN A 267 -23.80 5.75 1.19
N TRP A 268 -22.50 5.69 1.52
CA TRP A 268 -22.00 6.19 2.78
C TRP A 268 -21.87 7.71 2.74
N ARG A 269 -22.36 8.35 3.79
CA ARG A 269 -22.29 9.81 3.90
C ARG A 269 -20.89 10.22 4.34
N VAL A 270 -20.24 11.06 3.55
CA VAL A 270 -18.99 11.74 3.91
C VAL A 270 -19.31 13.00 4.71
N ASN A 271 -18.57 13.24 5.79
CA ASN A 271 -18.76 14.44 6.61
C ASN A 271 -18.47 15.71 5.78
N GLY A 272 -19.35 16.71 5.91
CA GLY A 272 -19.23 17.99 5.19
C GLY A 272 -18.45 19.05 5.96
N THR A 273 -18.23 18.84 7.26
CA THR A 273 -17.43 19.68 8.15
C THR A 273 -16.17 18.94 8.56
N PRO A 274 -15.03 19.63 8.75
CA PRO A 274 -13.81 18.99 9.24
C PRO A 274 -14.05 18.27 10.57
N ALA A 275 -13.52 17.04 10.67
CA ALA A 275 -13.53 16.31 11.93
C ALA A 275 -12.62 17.01 12.94
N THR A 276 -12.97 16.89 14.22
CA THR A 276 -12.11 17.35 15.32
C THR A 276 -10.96 16.36 15.54
N TYR A 277 -9.94 16.77 16.26
CA TYR A 277 -8.83 15.88 16.61
C TYR A 277 -9.27 14.66 17.43
N GLU A 278 -10.33 14.79 18.23
CA GLU A 278 -10.86 13.75 19.10
C GLU A 278 -11.74 12.72 18.37
N GLN A 279 -12.29 13.09 17.22
CA GLN A 279 -13.03 12.19 16.33
C GLN A 279 -12.09 11.25 15.58
#